data_b5af107e761b7cf9d462f831f1bd1a5c
#
_entry.id   b5af107e761b7cf9d462f831f1bd1a5c
#
_cell.length_a   1.000
_cell.length_b   1.000
_cell.length_c   1.000
_cell.angle_alpha   90.00
_cell.angle_beta   90.00
_cell.angle_gamma   90.00
#
_symmetry.space_group_name_H-M   'P 1'
#
loop_
_entity.id
_entity.type
_entity.pdbx_description
1 polymer ?
#
loop_
_entity_poly.entity_id
_entity_poly.type
_entity_poly.pdbx_seq_one_letter_code
_entity_poly.pdbx_strand_id
1 'polypeptide(L)'
;RELREKTDEFTQITGSMREGLVLLDEHGSILSINAAAQALFGADAQCVGRDFLTIERSHEINAAIQAAADDGHSEVRAERAGRVYQFDISRITSDGKFLGTVILAFDITEQEFAERNRREFTANVSHELKTPLQGIIGSAELIENGMVKPEDLPRFVGHIHAEAARLV
;
A
#
# COMPACT_ATOMS: atom_id res chain seq x y z
N ARG A 1 -1.11 -41.17 12.74
CA ARG A 1 0.20 -40.66 13.18
C ARG A 1 0.78 -39.70 12.13
N GLU A 2 0.83 -40.13 10.88
CA GLU A 2 1.37 -39.35 9.75
C GLU A 2 0.59 -38.06 9.45
N LEU A 3 -0.73 -38.04 9.59
CA LEU A 3 -1.57 -36.84 9.42
C LEU A 3 -1.36 -35.80 10.53
N ARG A 4 -1.12 -36.23 11.77
CA ARG A 4 -0.81 -35.38 12.88
C ARG A 4 0.56 -34.70 12.72
N GLU A 5 1.56 -35.48 12.30
CA GLU A 5 2.92 -34.99 12.07
C GLU A 5 2.93 -33.94 10.95
N LYS A 6 2.19 -34.12 9.85
CA LYS A 6 2.04 -33.14 8.77
C LYS A 6 1.29 -31.87 9.20
N THR A 7 0.27 -32.00 10.05
CA THR A 7 -0.47 -30.87 10.59
C THR A 7 0.38 -30.06 11.57
N ASP A 8 1.17 -30.73 12.39
CA ASP A 8 2.08 -30.08 13.34
C ASP A 8 3.21 -29.35 12.61
N GLU A 9 3.77 -29.98 11.56
CA GLU A 9 4.78 -29.37 10.71
C GLU A 9 4.23 -28.13 9.98
N PHE A 10 3.04 -28.20 9.41
CA PHE A 10 2.37 -27.07 8.78
C PHE A 10 2.12 -25.93 9.78
N THR A 11 1.64 -26.23 10.98
CA THR A 11 1.41 -25.27 12.05
C THR A 11 2.71 -24.60 12.49
N GLN A 12 3.79 -25.37 12.56
CA GLN A 12 5.10 -24.82 12.93
C GLN A 12 5.67 -23.89 11.85
N ILE A 13 5.54 -24.28 10.59
CA ILE A 13 5.99 -23.44 9.46
C ILE A 13 5.19 -22.13 9.43
N THR A 14 3.87 -22.20 9.46
CA THR A 14 3.01 -21.00 9.42
C THR A 14 3.13 -20.14 10.67
N GLY A 15 3.42 -20.75 11.82
CA GLY A 15 3.63 -20.05 13.09
C GLY A 15 4.90 -19.19 13.12
N SER A 16 5.90 -19.52 12.30
CA SER A 16 7.14 -18.76 12.19
C SER A 16 7.13 -17.67 11.12
N MET A 17 6.07 -17.61 10.31
CA MET A 17 5.90 -16.59 9.29
C MET A 17 5.67 -15.21 9.91
N ARG A 18 6.20 -14.18 9.28
CA ARG A 18 5.90 -12.78 9.65
C ARG A 18 4.56 -12.34 9.09
N GLU A 19 4.17 -12.90 7.97
CA GLU A 19 2.90 -12.64 7.30
C GLU A 19 1.76 -13.31 8.06
N GLY A 20 0.64 -12.63 8.16
CA GLY A 20 -0.58 -13.21 8.72
C GLY A 20 -1.22 -14.17 7.72
N LEU A 21 -1.60 -15.34 8.18
CA LEU A 21 -2.30 -16.34 7.38
C LEU A 21 -3.59 -16.75 8.07
N VAL A 22 -4.68 -16.65 7.33
CA VAL A 22 -6.01 -17.15 7.75
C VAL A 22 -6.58 -18.02 6.65
N LEU A 23 -7.07 -19.18 7.02
CA LEU A 23 -7.84 -20.06 6.12
C LEU A 23 -9.29 -20.10 6.58
N LEU A 24 -10.19 -19.86 5.64
CA LEU A 24 -11.64 -19.93 5.86
C LEU A 24 -12.23 -21.07 5.06
N ASP A 25 -13.29 -21.70 5.58
CA ASP A 25 -14.08 -22.67 4.84
C ASP A 25 -15.06 -21.97 3.87
N GLU A 26 -15.89 -22.74 3.19
CA GLU A 26 -16.90 -22.23 2.26
C GLU A 26 -17.98 -21.35 2.90
N HIS A 27 -18.12 -21.42 4.22
CA HIS A 27 -19.09 -20.62 4.98
C HIS A 27 -18.48 -19.40 5.65
N GLY A 28 -17.17 -19.19 5.49
CA GLY A 28 -16.45 -18.08 6.14
C GLY A 28 -16.02 -18.37 7.58
N SER A 29 -16.10 -19.62 8.01
CA SER A 29 -15.59 -20.04 9.33
C SER A 29 -14.08 -20.26 9.29
N ILE A 30 -13.39 -19.90 10.37
CA ILE A 30 -11.95 -19.97 10.46
C ILE A 30 -11.52 -21.43 10.62
N LEU A 31 -10.78 -21.92 9.64
CA LEU A 31 -10.15 -23.26 9.69
C LEU A 31 -8.78 -23.23 10.37
N SER A 32 -8.00 -22.18 10.09
CA SER A 32 -6.65 -22.02 10.62
C SER A 32 -6.28 -20.52 10.65
N ILE A 33 -5.51 -20.16 11.67
CA ILE A 33 -4.98 -18.83 11.85
C ILE A 33 -3.59 -18.91 12.47
N ASN A 34 -2.60 -18.28 11.87
CA ASN A 34 -1.25 -18.31 12.42
C ASN A 34 -1.04 -17.21 13.49
N ALA A 35 0.11 -17.25 14.16
CA ALA A 35 0.41 -16.33 15.26
C ALA A 35 0.40 -14.85 14.81
N ALA A 36 0.96 -14.55 13.63
CA ALA A 36 0.98 -13.19 13.08
C ALA A 36 -0.43 -12.64 12.83
N ALA A 37 -1.33 -13.47 12.27
CA ALA A 37 -2.71 -13.09 12.05
C ALA A 37 -3.49 -12.94 13.37
N GLN A 38 -3.23 -13.80 14.36
CA GLN A 38 -3.82 -13.65 15.69
C GLN A 38 -3.48 -12.29 16.31
N ALA A 39 -2.21 -11.90 16.24
CA ALA A 39 -1.76 -10.60 16.73
C ALA A 39 -2.40 -9.44 15.97
N LEU A 40 -2.48 -9.54 14.64
CA LEU A 40 -3.06 -8.52 13.77
C LEU A 40 -4.54 -8.29 14.05
N PHE A 41 -5.32 -9.35 14.17
CA PHE A 41 -6.76 -9.28 14.38
C PHE A 41 -7.16 -9.22 15.86
N GLY A 42 -6.21 -9.24 16.79
CA GLY A 42 -6.51 -9.26 18.21
C GLY A 42 -7.25 -10.51 18.65
N ALA A 43 -6.96 -11.63 18.01
CA ALA A 43 -7.60 -12.92 18.27
C ALA A 43 -6.61 -13.92 18.89
N ASP A 44 -7.14 -15.03 19.39
CA ASP A 44 -6.36 -16.17 19.86
C ASP A 44 -6.74 -17.44 19.08
N ALA A 45 -6.11 -18.56 19.42
CA ALA A 45 -6.38 -19.85 18.76
C ALA A 45 -7.82 -20.36 18.96
N GLN A 46 -8.57 -19.82 19.92
CA GLN A 46 -9.96 -20.21 20.18
C GLN A 46 -10.95 -19.69 19.13
N CYS A 47 -10.51 -18.78 18.25
CA CYS A 47 -11.34 -18.29 17.14
C CYS A 47 -11.55 -19.34 16.03
N VAL A 48 -10.76 -20.40 15.99
CA VAL A 48 -10.93 -21.51 15.04
C VAL A 48 -12.32 -22.14 15.19
N GLY A 49 -13.01 -22.30 14.07
CA GLY A 49 -14.38 -22.79 14.02
C GLY A 49 -15.43 -21.70 14.11
N ARG A 50 -15.05 -20.46 14.45
CA ARG A 50 -15.95 -19.32 14.48
C ARG A 50 -15.97 -18.59 13.14
N ASP A 51 -17.01 -17.84 12.89
CA ASP A 51 -17.12 -16.96 11.73
C ASP A 51 -16.03 -15.89 11.78
N PHE A 52 -15.42 -15.60 10.63
CA PHE A 52 -14.37 -14.58 10.51
C PHE A 52 -14.86 -13.19 10.94
N LEU A 53 -16.15 -12.89 10.77
CA LEU A 53 -16.77 -11.65 11.24
C LEU A 53 -16.66 -11.45 12.77
N THR A 54 -16.43 -12.51 13.54
CA THR A 54 -16.25 -12.37 14.99
C THR A 54 -14.94 -11.69 15.36
N ILE A 55 -13.91 -11.77 14.50
CA ILE A 55 -12.60 -11.16 14.72
C ILE A 55 -12.34 -9.96 13.83
N GLU A 56 -13.03 -9.84 12.69
CA GLU A 56 -12.84 -8.75 11.71
C GLU A 56 -14.18 -8.28 11.16
N ARG A 57 -14.57 -7.07 11.54
CA ARG A 57 -15.86 -6.48 11.18
C ARG A 57 -15.76 -5.37 10.14
N SER A 58 -14.54 -5.03 9.65
CA SER A 58 -14.42 -3.96 8.68
C SER A 58 -15.13 -4.34 7.38
N HIS A 59 -15.86 -3.38 6.83
CA HIS A 59 -16.57 -3.56 5.56
C HIS A 59 -15.59 -3.81 4.41
N GLU A 60 -14.46 -3.14 4.43
CA GLU A 60 -13.45 -3.19 3.36
C GLU A 60 -12.86 -4.60 3.20
N ILE A 61 -12.45 -5.23 4.29
CA ILE A 61 -11.88 -6.58 4.26
C ILE A 61 -12.96 -7.61 3.92
N ASN A 62 -14.14 -7.49 4.49
CA ASN A 62 -15.23 -8.43 4.20
C ASN A 62 -15.76 -8.29 2.78
N ALA A 63 -15.82 -7.07 2.23
CA ALA A 63 -16.12 -6.85 0.81
C ALA A 63 -15.04 -7.46 -0.11
N ALA A 64 -13.77 -7.37 0.26
CA ALA A 64 -12.67 -7.98 -0.49
C ALA A 64 -12.72 -9.51 -0.45
N ILE A 65 -13.14 -10.11 0.66
CA ILE A 65 -13.38 -11.56 0.76
C ILE A 65 -14.49 -11.98 -0.21
N GLN A 66 -15.59 -11.23 -0.26
CA GLN A 66 -16.68 -11.49 -1.18
C GLN A 66 -16.26 -11.32 -2.64
N ALA A 67 -15.50 -10.29 -2.94
CA ALA A 67 -14.94 -10.06 -4.27
C ALA A 67 -14.03 -11.21 -4.71
N ALA A 68 -13.20 -11.74 -3.83
CA ALA A 68 -12.35 -12.90 -4.10
C ALA A 68 -13.17 -14.17 -4.35
N ALA A 69 -14.27 -14.35 -3.62
CA ALA A 69 -15.17 -15.49 -3.86
C ALA A 69 -15.79 -15.45 -5.26
N ASP A 70 -16.11 -14.27 -5.77
CA ASP A 70 -16.70 -14.06 -7.10
C ASP A 70 -15.63 -14.10 -8.21
N ASP A 71 -14.53 -13.36 -8.04
CA ASP A 71 -13.51 -13.12 -9.07
C ASP A 71 -12.27 -14.02 -8.96
N GLY A 72 -12.12 -14.73 -7.85
CA GLY A 72 -11.00 -15.63 -7.57
C GLY A 72 -9.88 -15.00 -6.73
N HIS A 73 -9.69 -13.69 -6.82
CA HIS A 73 -8.65 -12.97 -6.09
C HIS A 73 -9.06 -11.52 -5.86
N SER A 74 -8.66 -10.98 -4.72
CA SER A 74 -8.77 -9.54 -4.45
C SER A 74 -7.64 -9.08 -3.53
N GLU A 75 -7.39 -7.79 -3.54
CA GLU A 75 -6.42 -7.12 -2.68
C GLU A 75 -7.08 -5.92 -2.01
N VAL A 76 -6.73 -5.68 -0.76
CA VAL A 76 -7.17 -4.50 -0.03
C VAL A 76 -6.07 -4.03 0.91
N ARG A 77 -5.96 -2.74 1.09
CA ARG A 77 -5.05 -2.12 2.07
C ARG A 77 -5.86 -1.52 3.19
N ALA A 78 -5.39 -1.68 4.41
CA ALA A 78 -6.01 -1.09 5.59
C ALA A 78 -4.96 -0.65 6.60
N GLU A 79 -5.22 0.46 7.26
CA GLU A 79 -4.39 0.97 8.34
C GLU A 79 -4.91 0.49 9.68
N ARG A 80 -4.01 -0.02 10.52
CA ARG A 80 -4.32 -0.49 11.87
C ARG A 80 -3.18 -0.14 12.82
N ALA A 81 -3.49 0.50 13.93
CA ALA A 81 -2.53 0.87 14.97
C ALA A 81 -1.29 1.59 14.41
N GLY A 82 -1.47 2.50 13.45
CA GLY A 82 -0.40 3.26 12.81
C GLY A 82 0.45 2.48 11.82
N ARG A 83 0.06 1.26 11.48
CA ARG A 83 0.74 0.42 10.49
C ARG A 83 -0.18 0.17 9.29
N VAL A 84 0.43 -0.01 8.13
CA VAL A 84 -0.31 -0.29 6.88
C VAL A 84 -0.14 -1.76 6.53
N TYR A 85 -1.27 -2.43 6.31
CA TYR A 85 -1.30 -3.84 5.91
C TYR A 85 -1.92 -3.98 4.52
N GLN A 86 -1.35 -4.88 3.74
CA GLN A 86 -1.97 -5.37 2.50
C GLN A 86 -2.53 -6.77 2.75
N PHE A 87 -3.78 -6.97 2.39
CA PHE A 87 -4.45 -8.27 2.48
C PHE A 87 -4.63 -8.82 1.06
N ASP A 88 -3.99 -9.93 0.80
CA ASP A 88 -4.17 -10.70 -0.44
C ASP A 88 -5.13 -11.84 -0.15
N ILE A 89 -6.24 -11.85 -0.85
CA ILE A 89 -7.36 -12.77 -0.60
C ILE A 89 -7.58 -13.59 -1.86
N SER A 90 -7.53 -14.90 -1.72
CA SER A 90 -7.69 -15.83 -2.84
C SER A 90 -8.72 -16.89 -2.52
N ARG A 91 -9.54 -17.21 -3.52
CA ARG A 91 -10.49 -18.30 -3.48
C ARG A 91 -9.75 -19.64 -3.65
N ILE A 92 -10.09 -20.61 -2.83
CA ILE A 92 -9.60 -21.98 -2.96
C ILE A 92 -10.67 -22.80 -3.65
N THR A 93 -10.31 -23.42 -4.77
CA THR A 93 -11.21 -24.30 -5.54
C THR A 93 -10.53 -25.64 -5.79
N SER A 94 -11.34 -26.69 -5.87
CA SER A 94 -10.92 -28.03 -6.31
C SER A 94 -12.02 -28.62 -7.16
N ASP A 95 -11.67 -29.11 -8.35
CA ASP A 95 -12.61 -29.64 -9.33
C ASP A 95 -13.80 -28.70 -9.63
N GLY A 96 -13.53 -27.39 -9.72
CA GLY A 96 -14.53 -26.35 -9.93
C GLY A 96 -15.39 -26.05 -8.71
N LYS A 97 -15.14 -26.68 -7.58
CA LYS A 97 -15.89 -26.51 -6.34
C LYS A 97 -15.21 -25.50 -5.42
N PHE A 98 -15.98 -24.54 -4.87
CA PHE A 98 -15.49 -23.61 -3.88
C PHE A 98 -15.26 -24.31 -2.54
N LEU A 99 -14.02 -24.31 -2.07
CA LEU A 99 -13.62 -24.93 -0.81
C LEU A 99 -13.44 -23.94 0.34
N GLY A 100 -13.12 -22.71 0.01
CA GLY A 100 -12.86 -21.69 1.02
C GLY A 100 -11.99 -20.56 0.51
N THR A 101 -11.42 -19.83 1.44
CA THR A 101 -10.66 -18.61 1.15
C THR A 101 -9.36 -18.60 1.95
N VAL A 102 -8.28 -18.17 1.33
CA VAL A 102 -7.01 -17.88 2.01
C VAL A 102 -6.80 -16.37 2.07
N ILE A 103 -6.43 -15.88 3.25
CA ILE A 103 -6.10 -14.48 3.49
C ILE A 103 -4.64 -14.41 3.93
N LEU A 104 -3.84 -13.65 3.18
CA LEU A 104 -2.47 -13.31 3.53
C LEU A 104 -2.40 -11.83 3.88
N ALA A 105 -1.85 -11.51 5.04
CA ALA A 105 -1.68 -10.15 5.51
C ALA A 105 -0.20 -9.77 5.57
N PHE A 106 0.18 -8.75 4.83
CA PHE A 106 1.54 -8.24 4.76
C PHE A 106 1.63 -6.87 5.43
N ASP A 107 2.58 -6.69 6.32
CA ASP A 107 2.92 -5.37 6.86
C ASP A 107 3.77 -4.62 5.84
N ILE A 108 3.19 -3.63 5.19
CA ILE A 108 3.84 -2.82 4.15
C ILE A 108 4.16 -1.40 4.62
N THR A 109 4.22 -1.18 5.94
CA THR A 109 4.38 0.16 6.53
C THR A 109 5.64 0.85 6.01
N GLU A 110 6.78 0.17 5.99
CA GLU A 110 8.05 0.74 5.53
C GLU A 110 8.02 1.08 4.04
N GLN A 111 7.45 0.19 3.23
CA GLN A 111 7.31 0.37 1.79
C GLN A 111 6.39 1.56 1.47
N GLU A 112 5.26 1.68 2.15
CA GLU A 112 4.33 2.80 1.98
C GLU A 112 4.95 4.13 2.43
N PHE A 113 5.70 4.12 3.53
CA PHE A 113 6.40 5.31 4.02
C PHE A 113 7.47 5.77 3.02
N ALA A 114 8.29 4.85 2.52
CA ALA A 114 9.31 5.13 1.52
C ALA A 114 8.71 5.68 0.22
N GLU A 115 7.61 5.09 -0.26
CA GLU A 115 6.91 5.54 -1.46
C GLU A 115 6.29 6.93 -1.28
N ARG A 116 5.71 7.22 -0.13
CA ARG A 116 5.18 8.55 0.21
C ARG A 116 6.29 9.60 0.23
N ASN A 117 7.41 9.30 0.88
CA ASN A 117 8.57 10.19 0.92
C ASN A 117 9.12 10.45 -0.48
N ARG A 118 9.19 9.44 -1.32
CA ARG A 118 9.61 9.59 -2.72
C ARG A 118 8.68 10.50 -3.50
N ARG A 119 7.37 10.34 -3.35
CA ARG A 119 6.37 11.20 -4.02
C ARG A 119 6.47 12.64 -3.55
N GLU A 120 6.56 12.87 -2.25
CA GLU A 120 6.70 14.20 -1.65
C GLU A 120 7.99 14.88 -2.11
N PHE A 121 9.09 14.15 -2.09
CA PHE A 121 10.37 14.64 -2.59
C PHE A 121 10.28 15.07 -4.06
N THR A 122 9.74 14.21 -4.93
CA THR A 122 9.57 14.49 -6.36
C THR A 122 8.67 15.72 -6.57
N ALA A 123 7.55 15.80 -5.84
CA ALA A 123 6.63 16.94 -5.92
C ALA A 123 7.29 18.24 -5.46
N ASN A 124 8.03 18.21 -4.34
CA ASN A 124 8.71 19.37 -3.79
C ASN A 124 9.84 19.85 -4.71
N VAL A 125 10.66 18.96 -5.24
CA VAL A 125 11.71 19.30 -6.20
C VAL A 125 11.11 19.91 -7.46
N SER A 126 10.06 19.31 -8.02
CA SER A 126 9.37 19.84 -9.19
C SER A 126 8.81 21.24 -8.94
N HIS A 127 8.19 21.46 -7.80
CA HIS A 127 7.65 22.77 -7.43
C HIS A 127 8.75 23.82 -7.23
N GLU A 128 9.82 23.48 -6.52
CA GLU A 128 10.96 24.38 -6.31
C GLU A 128 11.73 24.72 -7.56
N LEU A 129 11.79 23.81 -8.53
CA LEU A 129 12.38 24.09 -9.86
C LEU A 129 11.46 24.93 -10.73
N LYS A 130 10.16 24.73 -10.64
CA LYS A 130 9.17 25.43 -11.47
C LYS A 130 9.15 26.93 -11.23
N THR A 131 9.25 27.37 -9.98
CA THR A 131 9.21 28.79 -9.61
C THR A 131 10.34 29.61 -10.24
N PRO A 132 11.64 29.26 -10.10
CA PRO A 132 12.71 30.01 -10.77
C PRO A 132 12.67 29.88 -12.29
N LEU A 133 12.27 28.72 -12.83
CA LEU A 133 12.13 28.53 -14.26
C LEU A 133 11.04 29.41 -14.87
N GLN A 134 9.90 29.57 -14.18
CA GLN A 134 8.84 30.48 -14.60
C GLN A 134 9.31 31.94 -14.58
N GLY A 135 10.12 32.34 -13.61
CA GLY A 135 10.74 33.66 -13.57
C GLY A 135 11.68 33.92 -14.74
N ILE A 136 12.49 32.93 -15.09
CA ILE A 136 13.41 32.99 -16.25
C ILE A 136 12.60 33.10 -17.55
N ILE A 137 11.63 32.23 -17.76
CA ILE A 137 10.79 32.22 -18.95
C ILE A 137 10.02 33.53 -19.09
N GLY A 138 9.39 34.00 -18.02
CA GLY A 138 8.63 35.24 -18.02
C GLY A 138 9.49 36.45 -18.36
N SER A 139 10.68 36.57 -17.77
CA SER A 139 11.63 37.64 -18.08
C SER A 139 12.14 37.57 -19.52
N ALA A 140 12.45 36.36 -20.00
CA ALA A 140 12.91 36.14 -21.38
C ALA A 140 11.81 36.49 -22.39
N GLU A 141 10.57 36.13 -22.15
CA GLU A 141 9.42 36.46 -23.01
C GLU A 141 9.17 37.96 -23.09
N LEU A 142 9.27 38.67 -21.97
CA LEU A 142 9.14 40.12 -21.95
C LEU A 142 10.23 40.81 -22.79
N ILE A 143 11.46 40.33 -22.74
CA ILE A 143 12.57 40.80 -23.56
C ILE A 143 12.32 40.47 -25.04
N GLU A 144 11.94 39.26 -25.34
CA GLU A 144 11.69 38.77 -26.71
C GLU A 144 10.56 39.54 -27.40
N ASN A 145 9.52 39.88 -26.66
CA ASN A 145 8.36 40.62 -27.16
C ASN A 145 8.57 42.17 -27.20
N GLY A 146 9.75 42.65 -26.88
CA GLY A 146 10.08 44.06 -26.90
C GLY A 146 9.39 44.91 -25.84
N MET A 147 8.92 44.29 -24.75
CA MET A 147 8.22 44.95 -23.68
C MET A 147 9.16 45.51 -22.59
N VAL A 148 10.45 45.34 -22.76
CA VAL A 148 11.46 45.84 -21.82
C VAL A 148 12.19 47.03 -22.45
N LYS A 149 12.25 48.14 -21.73
CA LYS A 149 13.01 49.33 -22.19
C LYS A 149 14.52 49.00 -22.23
N PRO A 150 15.28 49.58 -23.18
CA PRO A 150 16.71 49.37 -23.24
C PRO A 150 17.46 49.64 -21.92
N GLU A 151 17.01 50.61 -21.14
CA GLU A 151 17.63 50.97 -19.85
C GLU A 151 17.41 49.86 -18.79
N ASP A 152 16.33 49.09 -18.90
CA ASP A 152 15.95 48.03 -17.95
C ASP A 152 16.49 46.66 -18.34
N LEU A 153 17.02 46.52 -19.57
CA LEU A 153 17.51 45.25 -20.10
C LEU A 153 18.56 44.57 -19.18
N PRO A 154 19.59 45.30 -18.70
CA PRO A 154 20.57 44.67 -17.79
C PRO A 154 19.96 44.12 -16.51
N ARG A 155 18.91 44.78 -15.99
CA ARG A 155 18.20 44.32 -14.78
C ARG A 155 17.47 42.98 -15.05
N PHE A 156 16.76 42.88 -16.15
CA PHE A 156 16.07 41.64 -16.56
C PHE A 156 17.03 40.51 -16.83
N VAL A 157 18.14 40.76 -17.52
CA VAL A 157 19.19 39.76 -17.76
C VAL A 157 19.81 39.31 -16.42
N GLY A 158 20.08 40.25 -15.51
CA GLY A 158 20.59 39.97 -14.18
C GLY A 158 19.62 39.11 -13.36
N HIS A 159 18.32 39.33 -13.49
CA HIS A 159 17.30 38.54 -12.85
C HIS A 159 17.28 37.09 -13.39
N ILE A 160 17.35 36.92 -14.69
CA ILE A 160 17.46 35.60 -15.33
C ILE A 160 18.70 34.86 -14.83
N HIS A 161 19.85 35.54 -14.80
CA HIS A 161 21.10 34.97 -14.31
C HIS A 161 21.01 34.53 -12.85
N ALA A 162 20.43 35.37 -11.98
CA ALA A 162 20.25 35.07 -10.57
C ALA A 162 19.36 33.87 -10.34
N GLU A 163 18.23 33.76 -11.05
CA GLU A 163 17.33 32.61 -10.97
C GLU A 163 17.98 31.33 -11.53
N ALA A 164 18.71 31.42 -12.63
CA ALA A 164 19.44 30.27 -13.18
C ALA A 164 20.55 29.80 -12.24
N ALA A 165 21.26 30.70 -11.59
CA ALA A 165 22.32 30.37 -10.64
C ALA A 165 21.81 29.61 -9.40
N ARG A 166 20.56 29.85 -8.99
CA ARG A 166 19.92 29.09 -7.91
C ARG A 166 19.72 27.61 -8.25
N LEU A 167 19.61 27.28 -9.53
CA LEU A 167 19.36 25.91 -10.00
C LEU A 167 20.65 25.08 -10.12
N VAL A 168 21.77 25.69 -9.97
CA VAL A 168 23.09 25.07 -10.00
C VAL A 168 23.66 25.00 -8.59
#